data_f3406ea7f98453cc3f6f95105e7e729d
#
_entry.id   f3406ea7f98453cc3f6f95105e7e729d
#
_cell.length_a   1.000
_cell.length_b   1.000
_cell.length_c   1.000
_cell.angle_alpha   90.00
_cell.angle_beta   90.00
_cell.angle_gamma   90.00
#
_symmetry.space_group_name_H-M   'P 1'
#
loop_
_entity.id
_entity.type
_entity.pdbx_description
1 polymer ?
#
loop_
_entity_poly.entity_id
_entity_poly.type
_entity_poly.pdbx_seq_one_letter_code
_entity_poly.pdbx_strand_id
1 'polypeptide(L)'
;MSETQAQDPAAADPAQAAYEEGRAAFLARDPSAAHVAFERAHRRAPRDPRFMSWYGLTLVLVERNWSLGVMLCDEALRSAGPDPELLLNQARAHLALKQRVRAVQAIERGLSLWPDHPGLVAARDALGLRRPPVLRFLSRNNFLNVLLGKIRHRWSQRSVSSYELSPLALGIPVAPAGPSDPVRS
;
A
#
# COMPACT_ATOMS: atom_id res chain seq x y z
N MET A 1 -40.52 4.55 -29.59
CA MET A 1 -39.40 3.77 -30.11
C MET A 1 -38.21 4.10 -29.23
N SER A 2 -38.00 3.26 -28.23
CA SER A 2 -36.91 3.43 -27.24
C SER A 2 -35.74 2.57 -27.69
N GLU A 3 -34.69 3.21 -28.20
CA GLU A 3 -33.43 2.54 -28.48
C GLU A 3 -32.77 2.15 -27.16
N THR A 4 -32.90 0.89 -26.82
CA THR A 4 -32.06 0.25 -25.78
C THR A 4 -30.66 0.18 -26.36
N GLN A 5 -29.79 1.10 -25.96
CA GLN A 5 -28.34 0.97 -26.22
C GLN A 5 -27.86 -0.30 -25.50
N ALA A 6 -27.68 -1.35 -26.29
CA ALA A 6 -26.97 -2.54 -25.88
C ALA A 6 -25.51 -2.13 -25.53
N GLN A 7 -25.19 -2.05 -24.25
CA GLN A 7 -23.82 -1.93 -23.80
C GLN A 7 -23.08 -3.21 -24.22
N ASP A 8 -22.11 -3.05 -25.09
CA ASP A 8 -21.19 -4.10 -25.52
C ASP A 8 -20.42 -4.59 -24.28
N PRO A 9 -20.59 -5.85 -23.81
CA PRO A 9 -19.95 -6.35 -22.59
C PRO A 9 -18.43 -6.54 -22.73
N ALA A 10 -17.86 -6.27 -23.90
CA ALA A 10 -16.42 -6.40 -24.17
C ALA A 10 -15.66 -5.06 -24.11
N ALA A 11 -16.32 -3.93 -23.96
CA ALA A 11 -15.63 -2.66 -23.77
C ALA A 11 -15.17 -2.56 -22.30
N ALA A 12 -13.87 -2.77 -22.07
CA ALA A 12 -13.26 -2.57 -20.75
C ALA A 12 -13.68 -1.21 -20.18
N ASP A 13 -14.22 -1.19 -18.96
CA ASP A 13 -14.61 0.05 -18.29
C ASP A 13 -13.45 1.06 -18.34
N PRO A 14 -13.65 2.25 -18.94
CA PRO A 14 -12.56 3.24 -19.08
C PRO A 14 -11.99 3.70 -17.73
N ALA A 15 -12.74 3.57 -16.64
CA ALA A 15 -12.26 3.85 -15.29
C ALA A 15 -11.31 2.74 -14.82
N GLN A 16 -11.69 1.48 -15.04
CA GLN A 16 -10.87 0.33 -14.72
C GLN A 16 -9.59 0.31 -15.56
N ALA A 17 -9.67 0.60 -16.86
CA ALA A 17 -8.48 0.68 -17.71
C ALA A 17 -7.49 1.76 -17.24
N ALA A 18 -7.97 2.93 -16.87
CA ALA A 18 -7.14 3.99 -16.29
C ALA A 18 -6.53 3.58 -14.93
N TYR A 19 -7.27 2.84 -14.11
CA TYR A 19 -6.77 2.31 -12.86
C TYR A 19 -5.61 1.31 -13.06
N GLU A 20 -5.76 0.37 -14.00
CA GLU A 20 -4.70 -0.62 -14.31
C GLU A 20 -3.45 0.06 -14.88
N GLU A 21 -3.62 1.07 -15.73
CA GLU A 21 -2.52 1.89 -16.22
C GLU A 21 -1.80 2.60 -15.06
N GLY A 22 -2.54 3.17 -14.12
CA GLY A 22 -1.99 3.80 -12.93
C GLY A 22 -1.20 2.81 -12.06
N ARG A 23 -1.72 1.59 -11.88
CA ARG A 23 -1.00 0.52 -11.16
C ARG A 23 0.29 0.12 -11.85
N ALA A 24 0.24 -0.05 -13.17
CA ALA A 24 1.43 -0.39 -13.96
C ALA A 24 2.51 0.69 -13.86
N ALA A 25 2.13 1.98 -14.00
CA ALA A 25 3.03 3.10 -13.85
C ALA A 25 3.63 3.18 -12.43
N PHE A 26 2.81 2.94 -11.41
CA PHE A 26 3.29 2.94 -10.02
C PHE A 26 4.32 1.84 -9.76
N LEU A 27 4.09 0.64 -10.29
CA LEU A 27 5.03 -0.48 -10.23
C LEU A 27 6.32 -0.20 -11.03
N ALA A 28 6.21 0.51 -12.15
CA ALA A 28 7.35 1.00 -12.94
C ALA A 28 8.12 2.16 -12.27
N ARG A 29 7.71 2.58 -11.08
CA ARG A 29 8.30 3.69 -10.31
C ARG A 29 8.14 5.06 -10.98
N ASP A 30 7.08 5.21 -11.73
CA ASP A 30 6.67 6.52 -12.26
C ASP A 30 5.42 7.03 -11.52
N PRO A 31 5.60 7.70 -10.38
CA PRO A 31 4.47 8.22 -9.63
C PRO A 31 3.72 9.33 -10.35
N SER A 32 4.37 10.05 -11.27
CA SER A 32 3.73 11.13 -12.03
C SER A 32 2.76 10.57 -13.07
N ALA A 33 3.17 9.58 -13.85
CA ALA A 33 2.28 8.89 -14.78
C ALA A 33 1.15 8.16 -14.02
N ALA A 34 1.48 7.51 -12.89
CA ALA A 34 0.50 6.87 -12.03
C ALA A 34 -0.57 7.87 -11.54
N HIS A 35 -0.14 9.07 -11.13
CA HIS A 35 -1.05 10.11 -10.66
C HIS A 35 -2.07 10.52 -11.72
N VAL A 36 -1.62 10.80 -12.94
CA VAL A 36 -2.48 11.18 -14.07
C VAL A 36 -3.51 10.07 -14.37
N ALA A 37 -3.07 8.82 -14.34
CA ALA A 37 -3.93 7.67 -14.60
C ALA A 37 -4.96 7.46 -13.48
N PHE A 38 -4.55 7.54 -12.21
CA PHE A 38 -5.48 7.41 -11.08
C PHE A 38 -6.45 8.58 -10.96
N GLU A 39 -6.03 9.80 -11.33
CA GLU A 39 -6.91 10.95 -11.43
C GLU A 39 -8.02 10.70 -12.47
N ARG A 40 -7.65 10.16 -13.65
CA ARG A 40 -8.63 9.80 -14.68
C ARG A 40 -9.61 8.73 -14.21
N ALA A 41 -9.11 7.70 -13.50
CA ALA A 41 -9.96 6.66 -12.93
C ALA A 41 -10.94 7.25 -11.90
N HIS A 42 -10.44 8.05 -10.97
CA HIS A 42 -11.27 8.69 -9.94
C HIS A 42 -12.27 9.67 -10.52
N ARG A 43 -11.93 10.46 -11.54
CA ARG A 43 -12.90 11.36 -12.20
C ARG A 43 -14.08 10.62 -12.84
N ARG A 44 -13.86 9.40 -13.35
CA ARG A 44 -14.90 8.58 -13.96
C ARG A 44 -15.78 7.86 -12.96
N ALA A 45 -15.19 7.40 -11.86
CA ALA A 45 -15.89 6.73 -10.77
C ALA A 45 -15.45 7.30 -9.40
N PRO A 46 -15.92 8.50 -9.04
CA PRO A 46 -15.46 9.21 -7.83
C PRO A 46 -15.80 8.51 -6.53
N ARG A 47 -16.77 7.59 -6.55
CA ARG A 47 -17.20 6.83 -5.38
C ARG A 47 -16.54 5.46 -5.26
N ASP A 48 -15.76 5.02 -6.24
CA ASP A 48 -14.99 3.76 -6.11
C ASP A 48 -13.86 3.96 -5.08
N PRO A 49 -13.87 3.23 -3.97
CA PRO A 49 -12.90 3.43 -2.90
C PRO A 49 -11.47 3.06 -3.33
N ARG A 50 -11.29 2.14 -4.27
CA ARG A 50 -9.98 1.77 -4.80
C ARG A 50 -9.36 2.95 -5.55
N PHE A 51 -10.12 3.56 -6.47
CA PHE A 51 -9.65 4.70 -7.25
C PHE A 51 -9.40 5.92 -6.36
N MET A 52 -10.31 6.16 -5.41
CA MET A 52 -10.18 7.23 -4.42
C MET A 52 -8.89 7.08 -3.59
N SER A 53 -8.60 5.89 -3.10
CA SER A 53 -7.43 5.59 -2.27
C SER A 53 -6.12 5.78 -3.04
N TRP A 54 -6.02 5.27 -4.27
CA TRP A 54 -4.84 5.42 -5.09
C TRP A 54 -4.60 6.86 -5.55
N TYR A 55 -5.67 7.56 -5.93
CA TYR A 55 -5.58 8.99 -6.23
C TYR A 55 -5.12 9.78 -5.01
N GLY A 56 -5.69 9.52 -3.83
CA GLY A 56 -5.28 10.12 -2.56
C GLY A 56 -3.81 9.89 -2.25
N LEU A 57 -3.31 8.66 -2.43
CA LEU A 57 -1.89 8.35 -2.26
C LEU A 57 -1.01 9.17 -3.20
N THR A 58 -1.35 9.24 -4.48
CA THR A 58 -0.53 9.95 -5.47
C THR A 58 -0.60 11.47 -5.32
N LEU A 59 -1.71 12.03 -4.83
CA LEU A 59 -1.78 13.44 -4.40
C LEU A 59 -0.74 13.77 -3.33
N VAL A 60 -0.55 12.87 -2.33
CA VAL A 60 0.49 13.05 -1.31
C VAL A 60 1.89 12.98 -1.92
N LEU A 61 2.13 12.02 -2.81
CA LEU A 61 3.46 11.74 -3.34
C LEU A 61 3.92 12.76 -4.38
N VAL A 62 3.03 13.21 -5.26
CA VAL A 62 3.35 14.02 -6.45
C VAL A 62 3.05 15.48 -6.21
N GLU A 63 1.82 15.80 -5.86
CA GLU A 63 1.37 17.19 -5.71
C GLU A 63 1.65 17.77 -4.33
N ARG A 64 2.06 16.96 -3.38
CA ARG A 64 2.22 17.36 -1.96
C ARG A 64 0.94 17.94 -1.37
N ASN A 65 -0.21 17.59 -1.93
CA ASN A 65 -1.51 17.96 -1.39
C ASN A 65 -1.90 16.99 -0.26
N TRP A 66 -1.26 17.18 0.88
CA TRP A 66 -1.30 16.24 2.00
C TRP A 66 -2.68 16.10 2.61
N SER A 67 -3.37 17.22 2.79
CA SER A 67 -4.69 17.24 3.43
C SER A 67 -5.72 16.48 2.60
N LEU A 68 -5.82 16.80 1.31
CA LEU A 68 -6.77 16.15 0.40
C LEU A 68 -6.39 14.67 0.20
N GLY A 69 -5.11 14.37 0.02
CA GLY A 69 -4.67 13.00 -0.21
C GLY A 69 -4.97 12.07 0.96
N VAL A 70 -4.68 12.49 2.21
CA VAL A 70 -5.01 11.70 3.41
C VAL A 70 -6.52 11.60 3.57
N MET A 71 -7.25 12.69 3.37
CA MET A 71 -8.72 12.70 3.45
C MET A 71 -9.35 11.67 2.49
N LEU A 72 -8.86 11.57 1.26
CA LEU A 72 -9.37 10.59 0.28
C LEU A 72 -9.04 9.15 0.69
N CYS A 73 -7.84 8.89 1.22
CA CYS A 73 -7.51 7.56 1.75
C CYS A 73 -8.41 7.17 2.93
N ASP A 74 -8.69 8.11 3.83
CA ASP A 74 -9.55 7.88 4.98
C ASP A 74 -11.03 7.70 4.56
N GLU A 75 -11.49 8.46 3.55
CA GLU A 75 -12.83 8.33 3.00
C GLU A 75 -13.04 6.98 2.30
N ALA A 76 -12.06 6.53 1.53
CA ALA A 76 -12.07 5.22 0.90
C ALA A 76 -12.27 4.10 1.94
N LEU A 77 -11.52 4.15 3.05
CA LEU A 77 -11.68 3.19 4.15
C LEU A 77 -13.01 3.31 4.89
N ARG A 78 -13.56 4.52 4.98
CA ARG A 78 -14.85 4.77 5.61
C ARG A 78 -16.01 4.22 4.79
N SER A 79 -15.94 4.38 3.46
CA SER A 79 -16.99 3.96 2.54
C SER A 79 -17.01 2.46 2.26
N ALA A 80 -15.84 1.82 2.11
CA ALA A 80 -15.71 0.39 1.82
C ALA A 80 -15.50 -0.49 3.05
N GLY A 81 -15.12 0.11 4.18
CA GLY A 81 -14.63 -0.64 5.32
C GLY A 81 -13.15 -1.05 5.19
N PRO A 82 -12.66 -1.87 6.12
CA PRO A 82 -11.29 -2.36 6.06
C PRO A 82 -11.04 -3.21 4.81
N ASP A 83 -9.99 -2.87 4.09
CA ASP A 83 -9.48 -3.59 2.92
C ASP A 83 -7.95 -3.52 2.95
N PRO A 84 -7.22 -4.61 2.59
CA PRO A 84 -5.78 -4.64 2.70
C PRO A 84 -5.07 -3.64 1.78
N GLU A 85 -5.58 -3.40 0.58
CA GLU A 85 -4.99 -2.44 -0.36
C GLU A 85 -5.23 -0.99 0.10
N LEU A 86 -6.44 -0.69 0.59
CA LEU A 86 -6.76 0.64 1.12
C LEU A 86 -5.92 0.97 2.36
N LEU A 87 -5.77 0.01 3.28
CA LEU A 87 -4.91 0.18 4.46
C LEU A 87 -3.43 0.34 4.09
N LEU A 88 -2.98 -0.37 3.06
CA LEU A 88 -1.62 -0.24 2.56
C LEU A 88 -1.38 1.14 1.94
N ASN A 89 -2.32 1.66 1.18
CA ASN A 89 -2.22 2.99 0.59
C ASN A 89 -2.28 4.09 1.67
N GLN A 90 -3.14 3.94 2.68
CA GLN A 90 -3.15 4.84 3.85
C GLN A 90 -1.79 4.82 4.58
N ALA A 91 -1.22 3.62 4.80
CA ALA A 91 0.09 3.50 5.43
C ALA A 91 1.19 4.19 4.60
N ARG A 92 1.19 4.01 3.27
CA ARG A 92 2.12 4.67 2.36
C ARG A 92 2.00 6.20 2.41
N ALA A 93 0.77 6.73 2.39
CA ALA A 93 0.51 8.16 2.52
C ALA A 93 1.07 8.71 3.84
N HIS A 94 0.82 8.02 4.97
CA HIS A 94 1.37 8.42 6.26
C HIS A 94 2.91 8.32 6.32
N LEU A 95 3.52 7.33 5.67
CA LEU A 95 5.00 7.24 5.59
C LEU A 95 5.60 8.40 4.80
N ALA A 96 4.98 8.77 3.68
CA ALA A 96 5.40 9.93 2.91
C ALA A 96 5.36 11.24 3.74
N LEU A 97 4.42 11.33 4.68
CA LEU A 97 4.29 12.43 5.64
C LEU A 97 5.17 12.28 6.89
N LYS A 98 6.04 11.29 6.94
CA LYS A 98 6.87 10.95 8.12
C LYS A 98 6.05 10.62 9.39
N GLN A 99 4.78 10.30 9.24
CA GLN A 99 3.86 9.92 10.32
C GLN A 99 3.94 8.41 10.60
N ARG A 100 5.13 7.94 11.01
CA ARG A 100 5.43 6.52 11.19
C ARG A 100 4.43 5.79 12.10
N VAL A 101 3.99 6.41 13.17
CA VAL A 101 3.05 5.79 14.12
C VAL A 101 1.72 5.46 13.44
N ARG A 102 1.16 6.38 12.67
CA ARG A 102 -0.09 6.17 11.93
C ARG A 102 0.06 5.10 10.85
N ALA A 103 1.18 5.10 10.14
CA ALA A 103 1.49 4.07 9.16
C ALA A 103 1.55 2.67 9.77
N VAL A 104 2.22 2.54 10.92
CA VAL A 104 2.29 1.27 11.68
C VAL A 104 0.90 0.82 12.11
N GLN A 105 0.08 1.72 12.63
CA GLN A 105 -1.30 1.40 13.04
C GLN A 105 -2.14 0.88 11.87
N ALA A 106 -2.04 1.50 10.68
CA ALA A 106 -2.75 1.02 9.49
C ALA A 106 -2.28 -0.38 9.08
N ILE A 107 -0.97 -0.65 9.07
CA ILE A 107 -0.40 -1.96 8.75
C ILE A 107 -0.83 -3.01 9.78
N GLU A 108 -0.74 -2.71 11.07
CA GLU A 108 -1.13 -3.64 12.14
C GLU A 108 -2.63 -3.94 12.10
N ARG A 109 -3.46 -2.94 11.83
CA ARG A 109 -4.89 -3.14 11.61
C ARG A 109 -5.14 -4.09 10.44
N GLY A 110 -4.44 -3.91 9.32
CA GLY A 110 -4.53 -4.82 8.18
C GLY A 110 -4.08 -6.23 8.53
N LEU A 111 -2.94 -6.39 9.19
CA LEU A 111 -2.41 -7.70 9.59
C LEU A 111 -3.24 -8.41 10.67
N SER A 112 -4.03 -7.68 11.44
CA SER A 112 -4.98 -8.30 12.38
C SER A 112 -6.15 -8.98 11.67
N LEU A 113 -6.53 -8.50 10.49
CA LEU A 113 -7.62 -9.02 9.66
C LEU A 113 -7.10 -10.00 8.59
N TRP A 114 -5.93 -9.71 8.01
CA TRP A 114 -5.28 -10.50 6.95
C TRP A 114 -3.81 -10.76 7.31
N PRO A 115 -3.53 -11.73 8.21
CA PRO A 115 -2.19 -11.96 8.76
C PRO A 115 -1.11 -12.29 7.72
N ASP A 116 -1.53 -12.95 6.63
CA ASP A 116 -0.64 -13.44 5.58
C ASP A 116 -0.71 -12.63 4.28
N HIS A 117 -1.37 -11.45 4.29
CA HIS A 117 -1.44 -10.62 3.10
C HIS A 117 -0.04 -10.11 2.71
N PRO A 118 0.47 -10.44 1.50
CA PRO A 118 1.87 -10.26 1.15
C PRO A 118 2.32 -8.79 1.22
N GLY A 119 1.50 -7.84 0.74
CA GLY A 119 1.82 -6.42 0.77
C GLY A 119 1.94 -5.85 2.18
N LEU A 120 1.05 -6.25 3.09
CA LEU A 120 1.07 -5.80 4.49
C LEU A 120 2.24 -6.43 5.27
N VAL A 121 2.54 -7.71 5.02
CA VAL A 121 3.70 -8.39 5.61
C VAL A 121 4.98 -7.70 5.16
N ALA A 122 5.11 -7.43 3.87
CA ALA A 122 6.27 -6.74 3.32
C ALA A 122 6.43 -5.31 3.89
N ALA A 123 5.32 -4.55 4.01
CA ALA A 123 5.34 -3.22 4.61
C ALA A 123 5.79 -3.25 6.07
N ARG A 124 5.31 -4.21 6.86
CA ARG A 124 5.76 -4.42 8.25
C ARG A 124 7.25 -4.73 8.31
N ASP A 125 7.73 -5.67 7.48
CA ASP A 125 9.12 -6.12 7.49
C ASP A 125 10.06 -4.99 7.03
N ALA A 126 9.68 -4.20 6.03
CA ALA A 126 10.42 -3.01 5.58
C ALA A 126 10.50 -1.91 6.65
N LEU A 127 9.49 -1.80 7.51
CA LEU A 127 9.53 -0.89 8.65
C LEU A 127 10.34 -1.43 9.85
N GLY A 128 10.92 -2.62 9.74
CA GLY A 128 11.65 -3.27 10.83
C GLY A 128 10.77 -3.62 12.03
N LEU A 129 9.45 -3.73 11.82
CA LEU A 129 8.53 -4.10 12.88
C LEU A 129 8.65 -5.58 13.17
N ARG A 130 8.98 -5.91 14.40
CA ARG A 130 9.08 -7.31 14.82
C ARG A 130 7.70 -7.95 14.86
N ARG A 131 7.60 -9.19 14.34
CA ARG A 131 6.36 -9.98 14.43
C ARG A 131 5.92 -10.16 15.87
N PRO A 132 4.62 -10.06 16.19
CA PRO A 132 4.15 -10.39 17.52
C PRO A 132 4.45 -11.86 17.85
N PRO A 133 4.66 -12.21 19.12
CA PRO A 133 4.90 -13.59 19.50
C PRO A 133 3.69 -14.45 19.15
N VAL A 134 3.94 -15.70 18.74
CA VAL A 134 2.87 -16.64 18.31
C VAL A 134 1.90 -16.92 19.45
N LEU A 135 2.42 -17.03 20.66
CA LEU A 135 1.65 -17.21 21.89
C LEU A 135 1.71 -15.93 22.73
N ARG A 136 0.62 -15.17 22.78
CA ARG A 136 0.55 -13.85 23.42
C ARG A 136 0.66 -13.91 24.95
N PHE A 137 0.37 -15.04 25.55
CA PHE A 137 0.41 -15.28 27.01
C PHE A 137 1.76 -15.82 27.50
N LEU A 138 2.68 -16.14 26.58
CA LEU A 138 4.03 -16.60 26.93
C LEU A 138 5.06 -15.49 26.61
N SER A 139 6.07 -15.38 27.49
CA SER A 139 7.20 -14.48 27.24
C SER A 139 7.80 -14.72 25.86
N ARG A 140 8.24 -13.63 25.23
CA ARG A 140 8.82 -13.64 23.88
C ARG A 140 10.03 -14.57 23.76
N ASN A 141 10.81 -14.71 24.81
CA ASN A 141 11.99 -15.56 24.87
C ASN A 141 11.67 -17.02 25.26
N ASN A 142 10.37 -17.34 25.45
CA ASN A 142 10.01 -18.71 25.73
C ASN A 142 10.30 -19.61 24.53
N PHE A 143 10.90 -20.78 24.79
CA PHE A 143 11.30 -21.76 23.77
C PHE A 143 10.17 -22.08 22.79
N LEU A 144 8.93 -22.21 23.25
CA LEU A 144 7.78 -22.49 22.41
C LEU A 144 7.49 -21.35 21.41
N ASN A 145 7.58 -20.08 21.84
CA ASN A 145 7.41 -18.94 20.94
C ASN A 145 8.52 -18.85 19.88
N VAL A 146 9.75 -19.19 20.26
CA VAL A 146 10.89 -19.23 19.35
C VAL A 146 10.73 -20.37 18.34
N LEU A 147 10.35 -21.55 18.80
CA LEU A 147 10.14 -22.73 17.93
C LEU A 147 9.01 -22.53 16.95
N LEU A 148 7.84 -22.07 17.41
CA LEU A 148 6.67 -21.81 16.57
C LEU A 148 6.93 -20.66 15.60
N GLY A 149 7.68 -19.65 16.01
CA GLY A 149 8.12 -18.56 15.15
C GLY A 149 9.01 -19.05 13.99
N LYS A 150 9.93 -19.98 14.26
CA LYS A 150 10.79 -20.61 13.23
C LYS A 150 9.98 -21.47 12.25
N ILE A 151 9.02 -22.24 12.73
CA ILE A 151 8.15 -23.07 11.90
C ILE A 151 7.31 -22.18 10.97
N ARG A 152 6.66 -21.14 11.51
CA ARG A 152 5.86 -20.19 10.73
C ARG A 152 6.73 -19.47 9.68
N HIS A 153 7.96 -19.10 10.01
CA HIS A 153 8.88 -18.47 9.07
C HIS A 153 9.26 -19.39 7.91
N ARG A 154 9.51 -20.69 8.17
CA ARG A 154 9.78 -21.70 7.12
C ARG A 154 8.60 -21.88 6.16
N TRP A 155 7.38 -21.86 6.66
CA TRP A 155 6.17 -22.00 5.84
C TRP A 155 5.93 -20.76 4.99
N SER A 156 6.12 -19.58 5.57
CA SER A 156 5.99 -18.29 4.87
C SER A 156 7.00 -18.13 3.72
N GLN A 157 8.21 -18.66 3.86
CA GLN A 157 9.23 -18.58 2.79
C GLN A 157 8.94 -19.51 1.60
N ARG A 158 8.15 -20.57 1.78
CA ARG A 158 7.77 -21.47 0.67
C ARG A 158 6.73 -20.90 -0.28
N SER A 159 5.98 -19.90 0.14
CA SER A 159 4.93 -19.26 -0.67
C SER A 159 5.36 -17.91 -1.27
N VAL A 160 6.55 -17.40 -0.95
CA VAL A 160 7.09 -16.15 -1.50
C VAL A 160 8.12 -16.48 -2.56
N SER A 161 7.65 -16.76 -3.78
CA SER A 161 8.48 -16.66 -4.97
C SER A 161 8.83 -15.17 -5.16
N SER A 162 10.07 -14.83 -4.86
CA SER A 162 10.90 -13.76 -5.45
C SER A 162 10.21 -12.43 -5.81
N TYR A 163 9.51 -11.80 -4.88
CA TYR A 163 9.33 -10.35 -4.97
C TYR A 163 10.31 -9.73 -3.97
N GLU A 164 11.46 -9.28 -4.46
CA GLU A 164 12.35 -8.39 -3.73
C GLU A 164 11.59 -7.10 -3.41
N LEU A 165 10.95 -7.11 -2.25
CA LEU A 165 10.27 -5.94 -1.71
C LEU A 165 11.30 -5.08 -0.97
N SER A 166 12.17 -4.46 -1.76
CA SER A 166 12.92 -3.29 -1.35
C SER A 166 11.96 -2.21 -0.78
N PRO A 167 12.39 -1.31 0.12
CA PRO A 167 11.61 -0.11 0.50
C PRO A 167 11.03 0.65 -0.68
N LEU A 168 11.66 0.53 -1.85
CA LEU A 168 11.19 1.02 -3.15
C LEU A 168 9.91 0.32 -3.66
N ALA A 169 9.63 -0.90 -3.25
CA ALA A 169 8.38 -1.59 -3.58
C ALA A 169 7.19 -1.06 -2.77
N LEU A 170 7.44 -0.29 -1.71
CA LEU A 170 6.41 0.49 -1.02
C LEU A 170 6.05 1.76 -1.80
N GLY A 171 6.69 2.03 -2.95
CA GLY A 171 6.46 3.25 -3.72
C GLY A 171 6.88 4.53 -2.99
N ILE A 172 7.71 4.41 -1.96
CA ILE A 172 8.27 5.55 -1.25
C ILE A 172 9.51 5.98 -2.04
N PRO A 173 9.55 7.21 -2.60
CA PRO A 173 10.77 7.71 -3.22
C PRO A 173 11.85 7.75 -2.14
N VAL A 174 12.87 6.92 -2.28
CA VAL A 174 14.11 7.10 -1.53
C VAL A 174 14.75 8.34 -2.09
N ALA A 175 14.84 9.41 -1.29
CA ALA A 175 15.59 10.58 -1.65
C ALA A 175 16.99 10.13 -2.09
N PRO A 176 17.54 10.66 -3.21
CA PRO A 176 18.91 10.36 -3.60
C PRO A 176 19.81 10.71 -2.41
N ALA A 177 20.73 9.81 -2.07
CA ALA A 177 21.73 10.07 -1.06
C ALA A 177 22.42 11.38 -1.45
N GLY A 178 22.29 12.39 -0.59
CA GLY A 178 22.99 13.67 -0.78
C GLY A 178 24.48 13.41 -0.97
N PRO A 179 25.20 14.26 -1.70
CA PRO A 179 26.62 14.10 -1.89
C PRO A 179 27.28 13.98 -0.51
N SER A 180 28.05 12.91 -0.34
CA SER A 180 28.86 12.69 0.85
C SER A 180 29.79 13.88 1.01
N ASP A 181 29.63 14.64 2.08
CA ASP A 181 30.56 15.70 2.44
C ASP A 181 31.98 15.11 2.52
N PRO A 182 32.98 15.72 1.87
CA PRO A 182 34.34 15.27 2.00
C PRO A 182 34.81 15.52 3.45
N VAL A 183 35.26 14.43 4.07
CA VAL A 183 35.93 14.45 5.38
C VAL A 183 37.00 15.54 5.35
N ARG A 184 36.84 16.57 6.16
CA ARG A 184 37.91 17.55 6.42
C ARG A 184 39.02 16.85 7.20
N SER A 185 40.17 16.80 6.57
CA SER A 185 41.48 16.49 7.19
C SER A 185 41.86 17.56 8.19
#